data_1adde1207fe8cb1fdd6d72908057b4e0
#
_entry.id   1adde1207fe8cb1fdd6d72908057b4e0
#
_cell.length_a   1.000
_cell.length_b   1.000
_cell.length_c   1.000
_cell.angle_alpha   90.00
_cell.angle_beta   90.00
_cell.angle_gamma   90.00
#
_symmetry.space_group_name_H-M   'P 1'
#
loop_
_entity.id
_entity.type
_entity.pdbx_description
1 polymer ?
#
loop_
_entity_poly.entity_id
_entity_poly.type
_entity_poly.pdbx_seq_one_letter_code
_entity_poly.pdbx_strand_id
1 'polypeptide(L)'
;GDISQLEDLLYGFDPKNVVEQYASWEDFFKQVEQSDEVSPPGRFEIDNPYSHWVQFSKSVISAGEFLSDYNDVGEVDELISDTERGDESTRLDVPLLLSDEVHGIGYATGCDFLKENGYPEFVKPDVHIRDIFEGAGISEPDTDDIELFEDAIKFARTIDVLPYKVDKLFWIVGSGRFPEVSTPDGSEFTITTDKDDFLSRL
;
A
#
# COMPACT_ATOMS: atom_id res chain seq x y z
N GLY A 1 -14.83 -0.67 6.98
CA GLY A 1 -15.93 0.29 6.85
C GLY A 1 -16.34 0.43 5.40
N ASP A 2 -17.56 0.88 5.18
CA ASP A 2 -18.06 1.14 3.82
C ASP A 2 -17.51 2.50 3.35
N ILE A 3 -16.66 2.52 2.34
CA ILE A 3 -16.03 3.73 1.81
C ILE A 3 -17.06 4.70 1.20
N SER A 4 -18.25 4.19 0.81
CA SER A 4 -19.34 5.03 0.29
C SER A 4 -19.82 6.08 1.31
N GLN A 5 -19.63 5.82 2.61
CA GLN A 5 -19.94 6.79 3.67
C GLN A 5 -19.06 8.05 3.62
N LEU A 6 -17.92 7.97 2.93
CA LEU A 6 -16.99 9.10 2.77
C LEU A 6 -17.19 9.85 1.45
N GLU A 7 -18.02 9.33 0.54
CA GLU A 7 -18.19 9.91 -0.81
C GLU A 7 -18.62 11.38 -0.76
N ASP A 8 -19.59 11.71 0.07
CA ASP A 8 -20.07 13.09 0.21
C ASP A 8 -19.02 13.99 0.88
N LEU A 9 -18.32 13.47 1.91
CA LEU A 9 -17.26 14.21 2.59
C LEU A 9 -16.03 14.44 1.71
N LEU A 10 -15.79 13.54 0.76
CA LEU A 10 -14.68 13.60 -0.19
C LEU A 10 -15.10 14.14 -1.57
N TYR A 11 -16.29 14.75 -1.66
CA TYR A 11 -16.78 15.36 -2.90
C TYR A 11 -16.71 14.44 -4.11
N GLY A 12 -17.16 13.19 -3.95
CA GLY A 12 -17.09 12.17 -5.00
C GLY A 12 -15.67 11.70 -5.28
N PHE A 13 -14.77 11.81 -4.30
CA PHE A 13 -13.33 11.50 -4.41
C PHE A 13 -12.59 12.38 -5.43
N ASP A 14 -13.05 13.60 -5.66
CA ASP A 14 -12.35 14.57 -6.47
C ASP A 14 -11.27 15.29 -5.65
N PRO A 15 -9.96 15.08 -5.90
CA PRO A 15 -8.90 15.64 -5.10
C PRO A 15 -8.89 17.17 -5.12
N LYS A 16 -9.21 17.82 -6.25
CA LYS A 16 -9.26 19.29 -6.35
C LYS A 16 -10.36 19.86 -5.47
N ASN A 17 -11.53 19.26 -5.49
CA ASN A 17 -12.62 19.67 -4.62
C ASN A 17 -12.30 19.43 -3.14
N VAL A 18 -11.63 18.35 -2.79
CA VAL A 18 -11.21 18.08 -1.40
C VAL A 18 -10.30 19.18 -0.88
N VAL A 19 -9.24 19.55 -1.61
CA VAL A 19 -8.29 20.59 -1.16
C VAL A 19 -8.86 22.01 -1.23
N GLU A 20 -9.84 22.27 -2.08
CA GLU A 20 -10.55 23.55 -2.11
C GLU A 20 -11.50 23.72 -0.92
N GLN A 21 -12.10 22.66 -0.43
CA GLN A 21 -13.09 22.71 0.65
C GLN A 21 -12.46 22.63 2.04
N TYR A 22 -11.35 21.92 2.20
CA TYR A 22 -10.67 21.76 3.47
C TYR A 22 -9.34 22.53 3.48
N ALA A 23 -9.27 23.58 4.30
CA ALA A 23 -8.04 24.36 4.42
C ALA A 23 -6.91 23.61 5.17
N SER A 24 -7.28 22.56 5.91
CA SER A 24 -6.32 21.73 6.65
C SER A 24 -6.93 20.36 6.99
N TRP A 25 -6.06 19.43 7.42
CA TRP A 25 -6.51 18.12 7.91
C TRP A 25 -7.39 18.23 9.17
N GLU A 26 -7.20 19.26 10.00
CA GLU A 26 -8.05 19.54 11.17
C GLU A 26 -9.48 19.90 10.78
N ASP A 27 -9.64 20.60 9.66
CA ASP A 27 -10.98 20.95 9.16
C ASP A 27 -11.70 19.69 8.63
N PHE A 28 -11.00 18.84 7.89
CA PHE A 28 -11.55 17.54 7.48
C PHE A 28 -11.87 16.66 8.68
N PHE A 29 -10.96 16.54 9.67
CA PHE A 29 -11.18 15.78 10.90
C PHE A 29 -12.47 16.21 11.62
N LYS A 30 -12.71 17.52 11.78
CA LYS A 30 -13.92 18.04 12.41
C LYS A 30 -15.18 17.72 11.62
N GLN A 31 -15.12 17.71 10.29
CA GLN A 31 -16.26 17.35 9.46
C GLN A 31 -16.59 15.86 9.61
N VAL A 32 -15.59 14.99 9.64
CA VAL A 32 -15.79 13.56 9.91
C VAL A 32 -16.36 13.32 11.30
N GLU A 33 -15.85 14.02 12.33
CA GLU A 33 -16.35 13.91 13.71
C GLU A 33 -17.82 14.34 13.84
N GLN A 34 -18.24 15.32 13.06
CA GLN A 34 -19.60 15.88 13.10
C GLN A 34 -20.58 15.18 12.15
N SER A 35 -20.09 14.29 11.29
CA SER A 35 -20.92 13.58 10.32
C SER A 35 -21.73 12.49 10.98
N ASP A 36 -23.04 12.50 10.75
CA ASP A 36 -23.96 11.41 11.14
C ASP A 36 -23.85 10.21 10.20
N GLU A 37 -23.22 10.37 9.04
CA GLU A 37 -23.12 9.34 7.99
C GLU A 37 -21.95 8.39 8.24
N VAL A 38 -20.88 8.90 8.86
CA VAL A 38 -19.70 8.10 9.21
C VAL A 38 -19.87 7.53 10.61
N SER A 39 -19.94 6.21 10.71
CA SER A 39 -19.92 5.50 11.99
C SER A 39 -18.52 4.94 12.25
N PRO A 40 -17.57 5.77 12.67
CA PRO A 40 -16.20 5.36 12.79
C PRO A 40 -15.98 4.52 14.05
N PRO A 41 -15.18 3.46 13.96
CA PRO A 41 -14.66 2.82 15.14
C PRO A 41 -13.60 3.72 15.80
N GLY A 42 -13.62 3.81 17.12
CA GLY A 42 -12.58 4.48 17.87
C GLY A 42 -12.96 5.87 18.39
N ARG A 43 -11.97 6.57 18.92
CA ARG A 43 -12.15 7.87 19.56
C ARG A 43 -11.61 8.97 18.64
N PHE A 44 -12.34 10.07 18.59
CA PHE A 44 -11.86 11.32 17.98
C PHE A 44 -11.05 12.09 19.02
N GLU A 45 -9.74 11.96 18.96
CA GLU A 45 -8.80 12.62 19.87
C GLU A 45 -7.84 13.47 19.01
N ILE A 46 -8.23 14.70 18.71
CA ILE A 46 -7.47 15.59 17.80
C ILE A 46 -6.05 15.89 18.33
N ASP A 47 -5.89 15.97 19.66
CA ASP A 47 -4.61 16.24 20.32
C ASP A 47 -3.69 14.98 20.39
N ASN A 48 -4.22 13.82 20.01
CA ASN A 48 -3.44 12.58 19.98
C ASN A 48 -2.90 12.32 18.57
N PRO A 49 -1.60 12.55 18.32
CA PRO A 49 -1.02 12.37 16.98
C PRO A 49 -1.05 10.92 16.49
N TYR A 50 -1.30 9.96 17.38
CA TYR A 50 -1.41 8.53 17.03
C TYR A 50 -2.87 8.09 16.86
N SER A 51 -3.84 8.99 17.00
CA SER A 51 -5.24 8.69 16.71
C SER A 51 -5.41 8.28 15.25
N HIS A 52 -6.08 7.17 14.98
CA HIS A 52 -6.36 6.72 13.62
C HIS A 52 -7.06 7.79 12.78
N TRP A 53 -7.96 8.57 13.38
CA TRP A 53 -8.67 9.64 12.68
C TRP A 53 -7.79 10.82 12.36
N VAL A 54 -6.84 11.16 13.23
CA VAL A 54 -5.82 12.18 12.94
C VAL A 54 -4.93 11.72 11.79
N GLN A 55 -4.43 10.49 11.84
CA GLN A 55 -3.59 9.93 10.78
C GLN A 55 -4.36 9.86 9.45
N PHE A 56 -5.60 9.34 9.48
CA PHE A 56 -6.46 9.27 8.30
C PHE A 56 -6.73 10.67 7.69
N SER A 57 -7.05 11.66 8.52
CA SER A 57 -7.31 13.03 8.02
C SER A 57 -6.08 13.64 7.36
N LYS A 58 -4.90 13.42 7.92
CA LYS A 58 -3.64 13.86 7.31
C LYS A 58 -3.38 13.14 5.99
N SER A 59 -3.61 11.83 5.94
CA SER A 59 -3.44 11.05 4.70
C SER A 59 -4.40 11.52 3.59
N VAL A 60 -5.66 11.79 3.93
CA VAL A 60 -6.66 12.28 2.96
C VAL A 60 -6.24 13.62 2.36
N ILE A 61 -5.85 14.58 3.22
CA ILE A 61 -5.50 15.92 2.72
C ILE A 61 -4.21 15.88 1.91
N SER A 62 -3.14 15.23 2.39
CA SER A 62 -1.90 15.13 1.63
C SER A 62 -2.06 14.35 0.31
N ALA A 63 -2.89 13.29 0.29
CA ALA A 63 -3.21 12.61 -0.95
C ALA A 63 -4.02 13.51 -1.91
N GLY A 64 -4.95 14.32 -1.38
CA GLY A 64 -5.68 15.32 -2.14
C GLY A 64 -4.74 16.38 -2.75
N GLU A 65 -3.82 16.91 -1.96
CA GLU A 65 -2.80 17.87 -2.41
C GLU A 65 -1.95 17.27 -3.53
N PHE A 66 -1.37 16.08 -3.32
CA PHE A 66 -0.57 15.38 -4.32
C PHE A 66 -1.36 15.14 -5.62
N LEU A 67 -2.56 14.58 -5.53
CA LEU A 67 -3.36 14.25 -6.71
C LEU A 67 -3.95 15.47 -7.42
N SER A 68 -4.10 16.60 -6.72
CA SER A 68 -4.62 17.85 -7.32
C SER A 68 -3.68 18.49 -8.34
N ASP A 69 -2.39 18.13 -8.31
CA ASP A 69 -1.39 18.58 -9.27
C ASP A 69 -1.58 17.95 -10.66
N TYR A 70 -2.36 16.88 -10.76
CA TYR A 70 -2.66 16.18 -12.00
C TYR A 70 -4.04 16.59 -12.54
N ASN A 71 -4.18 16.61 -13.88
CA ASN A 71 -5.45 16.99 -14.50
C ASN A 71 -6.49 15.87 -14.46
N ASP A 72 -6.04 14.63 -14.60
CA ASP A 72 -6.88 13.45 -14.55
C ASP A 72 -6.06 12.19 -14.17
N VAL A 73 -6.75 11.08 -14.03
CA VAL A 73 -6.13 9.79 -13.69
C VAL A 73 -5.15 9.30 -14.77
N GLY A 74 -5.32 9.75 -16.01
CA GLY A 74 -4.43 9.37 -17.11
C GLY A 74 -3.02 9.92 -16.92
N GLU A 75 -2.86 11.15 -16.42
CA GLU A 75 -1.55 11.72 -16.12
C GLU A 75 -0.83 10.96 -14.99
N VAL A 76 -1.58 10.50 -13.99
CA VAL A 76 -1.02 9.65 -12.92
C VAL A 76 -0.63 8.28 -13.47
N ASP A 77 -1.45 7.68 -14.33
CA ASP A 77 -1.14 6.41 -14.99
C ASP A 77 0.09 6.53 -15.90
N GLU A 78 0.25 7.63 -16.63
CA GLU A 78 1.45 7.90 -17.43
C GLU A 78 2.70 7.98 -16.55
N LEU A 79 2.67 8.73 -15.46
CA LEU A 79 3.79 8.82 -14.50
C LEU A 79 4.22 7.43 -14.01
N ILE A 80 3.27 6.61 -13.57
CA ILE A 80 3.55 5.28 -13.03
C ILE A 80 4.03 4.34 -14.15
N SER A 81 3.36 4.35 -15.29
CA SER A 81 3.69 3.50 -16.44
C SER A 81 5.05 3.81 -17.05
N ASP A 82 5.45 5.08 -17.07
CA ASP A 82 6.77 5.47 -17.56
C ASP A 82 7.87 4.99 -16.60
N THR A 83 7.60 5.06 -15.30
CA THR A 83 8.49 4.54 -14.26
C THR A 83 8.59 3.01 -14.33
N GLU A 84 7.47 2.31 -14.52
CA GLU A 84 7.45 0.85 -14.66
C GLU A 84 8.19 0.35 -15.91
N ARG A 85 8.12 1.09 -17.01
CA ARG A 85 8.83 0.77 -18.27
C ARG A 85 10.30 1.17 -18.25
N GLY A 86 10.70 2.02 -17.32
CA GLY A 86 12.05 2.50 -17.14
C GLY A 86 13.04 1.40 -16.70
N ASP A 87 14.24 1.82 -16.36
CA ASP A 87 15.23 0.92 -15.77
C ASP A 87 14.90 0.62 -14.29
N GLU A 88 15.71 -0.23 -13.65
CA GLU A 88 15.47 -0.62 -12.27
C GLU A 88 15.53 0.57 -11.30
N SER A 89 16.34 1.58 -11.59
CA SER A 89 16.46 2.76 -10.74
C SER A 89 15.22 3.64 -10.78
N THR A 90 14.59 3.80 -11.94
CA THR A 90 13.39 4.62 -12.07
C THR A 90 12.17 4.01 -11.40
N ARG A 91 12.12 2.67 -11.21
CA ARG A 91 11.03 2.01 -10.48
C ARG A 91 10.98 2.37 -8.99
N LEU A 92 12.08 2.85 -8.44
CA LEU A 92 12.12 3.33 -7.06
C LEU A 92 11.42 4.69 -6.89
N ASP A 93 11.36 5.47 -7.96
CA ASP A 93 10.99 6.89 -7.90
C ASP A 93 9.53 7.10 -7.45
N VAL A 94 8.56 6.35 -8.00
CA VAL A 94 7.14 6.56 -7.65
C VAL A 94 6.81 6.12 -6.22
N PRO A 95 7.25 4.94 -5.72
CA PRO A 95 7.04 4.60 -4.31
C PRO A 95 7.71 5.58 -3.35
N LEU A 96 8.88 6.13 -3.70
CA LEU A 96 9.55 7.17 -2.94
C LEU A 96 8.75 8.48 -2.97
N LEU A 97 8.29 8.91 -4.14
CA LEU A 97 7.43 10.08 -4.28
C LEU A 97 6.16 9.97 -3.44
N LEU A 98 5.48 8.82 -3.49
CA LEU A 98 4.30 8.57 -2.65
C LEU A 98 4.62 8.61 -1.15
N SER A 99 5.80 8.12 -0.77
CA SER A 99 6.26 8.14 0.63
C SER A 99 6.58 9.56 1.12
N ASP A 100 7.07 10.42 0.24
CA ASP A 100 7.42 11.80 0.57
C ASP A 100 6.19 12.73 0.59
N GLU A 101 5.25 12.53 -0.33
CA GLU A 101 4.12 13.44 -0.55
C GLU A 101 2.87 13.05 0.25
N VAL A 102 2.65 11.74 0.48
CA VAL A 102 1.40 11.28 1.11
C VAL A 102 1.63 10.79 2.54
N HIS A 103 1.07 11.52 3.49
CA HIS A 103 1.19 11.20 4.90
C HIS A 103 0.70 9.77 5.22
N GLY A 104 1.54 9.00 5.91
CA GLY A 104 1.21 7.64 6.34
C GLY A 104 1.44 6.56 5.27
N ILE A 105 1.87 6.93 4.07
CA ILE A 105 2.39 6.00 3.07
C ILE A 105 3.92 5.93 3.23
N GLY A 106 4.42 4.79 3.70
CA GLY A 106 5.86 4.49 3.62
C GLY A 106 6.18 3.76 2.31
N TYR A 107 7.47 3.56 2.02
CA TYR A 107 7.94 2.93 0.78
C TYR A 107 7.22 1.60 0.48
N ALA A 108 7.21 0.67 1.43
CA ALA A 108 6.53 -0.62 1.28
C ALA A 108 5.01 -0.49 1.00
N THR A 109 4.35 0.51 1.63
CA THR A 109 2.93 0.77 1.40
C THR A 109 2.70 1.38 0.02
N GLY A 110 3.59 2.25 -0.45
CA GLY A 110 3.57 2.79 -1.81
C GLY A 110 3.70 1.69 -2.86
N CYS A 111 4.64 0.76 -2.68
CA CYS A 111 4.77 -0.42 -3.54
C CYS A 111 3.51 -1.29 -3.55
N ASP A 112 2.89 -1.51 -2.37
CA ASP A 112 1.65 -2.28 -2.25
C ASP A 112 0.49 -1.61 -2.99
N PHE A 113 0.35 -0.29 -2.80
CA PHE A 113 -0.66 0.51 -3.49
C PHE A 113 -0.53 0.39 -5.02
N LEU A 114 0.66 0.56 -5.56
CA LEU A 114 0.92 0.45 -7.00
C LEU A 114 0.60 -0.95 -7.52
N LYS A 115 1.08 -1.97 -6.85
CA LYS A 115 0.85 -3.37 -7.19
C LYS A 115 -0.65 -3.72 -7.24
N GLU A 116 -1.40 -3.32 -6.22
CA GLU A 116 -2.84 -3.62 -6.13
C GLU A 116 -3.68 -2.79 -7.12
N ASN A 117 -3.13 -1.70 -7.66
CA ASN A 117 -3.76 -0.88 -8.70
C ASN A 117 -3.36 -1.27 -10.13
N GLY A 118 -2.73 -2.43 -10.33
CA GLY A 118 -2.53 -3.00 -11.65
C GLY A 118 -1.15 -2.81 -12.26
N TYR A 119 -0.15 -2.41 -11.47
CA TYR A 119 1.24 -2.27 -11.89
C TYR A 119 2.07 -3.48 -11.42
N PRO A 120 2.16 -4.56 -12.21
CA PRO A 120 2.66 -5.86 -11.76
C PRO A 120 4.20 -5.91 -11.58
N GLU A 121 4.90 -4.86 -11.94
CA GLU A 121 6.35 -4.74 -11.76
C GLU A 121 6.75 -4.30 -10.34
N PHE A 122 5.77 -4.00 -9.47
CA PHE A 122 6.02 -3.66 -8.08
C PHE A 122 5.84 -4.86 -7.15
N VAL A 123 6.65 -4.88 -6.08
CA VAL A 123 6.64 -5.86 -5.00
C VAL A 123 6.58 -5.10 -3.68
N LYS A 124 5.80 -5.55 -2.73
CA LYS A 124 5.81 -4.99 -1.38
C LYS A 124 6.96 -5.58 -0.56
N PRO A 125 7.98 -4.79 -0.18
CA PRO A 125 9.06 -5.28 0.68
C PRO A 125 8.57 -5.37 2.14
N ASP A 126 7.69 -6.34 2.40
CA ASP A 126 7.11 -6.55 3.73
C ASP A 126 7.84 -7.62 4.55
N VAL A 127 7.37 -7.85 5.77
CA VAL A 127 7.97 -8.82 6.69
C VAL A 127 7.96 -10.26 6.12
N HIS A 128 7.00 -10.62 5.27
CA HIS A 128 6.93 -11.97 4.70
C HIS A 128 7.99 -12.18 3.63
N ILE A 129 8.16 -11.21 2.73
CA ILE A 129 9.23 -11.22 1.73
C ILE A 129 10.59 -11.19 2.45
N ARG A 130 10.77 -10.30 3.43
CA ARG A 130 12.01 -10.16 4.19
C ARG A 130 12.43 -11.49 4.83
N ASP A 131 11.57 -12.07 5.65
CA ASP A 131 11.89 -13.29 6.39
C ASP A 131 12.23 -14.46 5.46
N ILE A 132 11.54 -14.57 4.32
CA ILE A 132 11.78 -15.64 3.35
C ILE A 132 13.09 -15.40 2.60
N PHE A 133 13.36 -14.16 2.16
CA PHE A 133 14.55 -13.84 1.39
C PHE A 133 15.83 -13.93 2.23
N GLU A 134 15.80 -13.42 3.46
CA GLU A 134 16.89 -13.58 4.40
C GLU A 134 17.11 -15.07 4.76
N GLY A 135 16.03 -15.80 5.05
CA GLY A 135 16.10 -17.22 5.39
C GLY A 135 16.58 -18.12 4.24
N ALA A 136 16.30 -17.73 2.99
CA ALA A 136 16.75 -18.41 1.78
C ALA A 136 18.15 -17.95 1.30
N GLY A 137 18.74 -16.93 1.93
CA GLY A 137 20.01 -16.34 1.52
C GLY A 137 19.94 -15.58 0.20
N ILE A 138 18.76 -15.05 -0.16
CA ILE A 138 18.53 -14.21 -1.34
C ILE A 138 18.92 -12.77 -1.03
N SER A 139 18.55 -12.27 0.16
CA SER A 139 18.93 -10.96 0.68
C SER A 139 19.80 -11.11 1.92
N GLU A 140 20.63 -10.09 2.18
CA GLU A 140 21.41 -10.03 3.42
C GLU A 140 20.49 -9.72 4.62
N PRO A 141 20.88 -10.14 5.85
CA PRO A 141 20.14 -9.79 7.05
C PRO A 141 20.07 -8.26 7.26
N ASP A 142 18.94 -7.78 7.75
CA ASP A 142 18.68 -6.36 8.03
C ASP A 142 18.73 -5.44 6.78
N THR A 143 18.59 -6.01 5.58
CA THR A 143 18.43 -5.26 4.33
C THR A 143 17.28 -4.24 4.45
N ASP A 144 17.47 -3.01 3.97
CA ASP A 144 16.41 -2.01 3.97
C ASP A 144 15.30 -2.32 2.94
N ASP A 145 14.20 -1.57 2.97
CA ASP A 145 13.04 -1.84 2.12
C ASP A 145 13.34 -1.62 0.62
N ILE A 146 14.24 -0.70 0.29
CA ILE A 146 14.62 -0.42 -1.09
C ILE A 146 15.47 -1.56 -1.64
N GLU A 147 16.51 -1.95 -0.91
CA GLU A 147 17.37 -3.08 -1.30
C GLU A 147 16.57 -4.38 -1.38
N LEU A 148 15.65 -4.61 -0.44
CA LEU A 148 14.76 -5.79 -0.46
C LEU A 148 13.83 -5.79 -1.69
N PHE A 149 13.30 -4.62 -2.07
CA PHE A 149 12.53 -4.47 -3.31
C PHE A 149 13.38 -4.83 -4.53
N GLU A 150 14.60 -4.29 -4.63
CA GLU A 150 15.53 -4.61 -5.74
C GLU A 150 15.86 -6.10 -5.81
N ASP A 151 16.13 -6.73 -4.68
CA ASP A 151 16.40 -8.17 -4.61
C ASP A 151 15.18 -9.00 -5.07
N ALA A 152 13.97 -8.58 -4.69
CA ALA A 152 12.74 -9.25 -5.14
C ALA A 152 12.54 -9.10 -6.66
N ILE A 153 12.82 -7.94 -7.23
CA ILE A 153 12.79 -7.73 -8.69
C ILE A 153 13.84 -8.60 -9.39
N LYS A 154 15.08 -8.61 -8.91
CA LYS A 154 16.17 -9.45 -9.46
C LYS A 154 15.81 -10.94 -9.42
N PHE A 155 15.26 -11.38 -8.28
CA PHE A 155 14.80 -12.76 -8.12
C PHE A 155 13.71 -13.11 -9.14
N ALA A 156 12.66 -12.28 -9.25
CA ALA A 156 11.57 -12.47 -10.19
C ALA A 156 12.09 -12.59 -11.64
N ARG A 157 13.03 -11.72 -12.02
CA ARG A 157 13.70 -11.74 -13.33
C ARG A 157 14.50 -13.01 -13.56
N THR A 158 15.23 -13.48 -12.54
CA THR A 158 16.05 -14.69 -12.63
C THR A 158 15.22 -15.94 -12.93
N ILE A 159 14.01 -16.01 -12.42
CA ILE A 159 13.09 -17.14 -12.63
C ILE A 159 12.04 -16.89 -13.73
N ASP A 160 12.15 -15.78 -14.45
CA ASP A 160 11.23 -15.39 -15.55
C ASP A 160 9.76 -15.30 -15.12
N VAL A 161 9.51 -14.64 -13.99
CA VAL A 161 8.17 -14.46 -13.41
C VAL A 161 7.93 -12.98 -13.13
N LEU A 162 6.67 -12.53 -13.27
CA LEU A 162 6.31 -11.16 -12.89
C LEU A 162 6.53 -10.93 -11.38
N PRO A 163 7.11 -9.79 -10.97
CA PRO A 163 7.32 -9.43 -9.57
C PRO A 163 6.07 -9.58 -8.69
N TYR A 164 4.92 -9.12 -9.17
CA TYR A 164 3.63 -9.33 -8.52
C TYR A 164 3.36 -10.79 -8.08
N LYS A 165 3.74 -11.77 -8.91
CA LYS A 165 3.54 -13.20 -8.61
C LYS A 165 4.47 -13.68 -7.51
N VAL A 166 5.69 -13.16 -7.47
CA VAL A 166 6.65 -13.41 -6.38
C VAL A 166 6.09 -12.89 -5.08
N ASP A 167 5.64 -11.64 -5.07
CA ASP A 167 4.99 -11.02 -3.90
C ASP A 167 3.82 -11.86 -3.38
N LYS A 168 2.83 -12.13 -4.22
CA LYS A 168 1.63 -12.90 -3.82
C LYS A 168 1.98 -14.30 -3.32
N LEU A 169 2.92 -14.99 -3.97
CA LEU A 169 3.34 -16.32 -3.54
C LEU A 169 3.97 -16.29 -2.14
N PHE A 170 4.93 -15.41 -1.93
CA PHE A 170 5.63 -15.33 -0.66
C PHE A 170 4.78 -14.74 0.46
N TRP A 171 3.86 -13.84 0.13
CA TRP A 171 2.85 -13.41 1.10
C TRP A 171 1.95 -14.57 1.55
N ILE A 172 1.49 -15.43 0.61
CA ILE A 172 0.70 -16.62 0.94
C ILE A 172 1.50 -17.58 1.82
N VAL A 173 2.75 -17.88 1.46
CA VAL A 173 3.62 -18.75 2.26
C VAL A 173 3.90 -18.13 3.64
N GLY A 174 4.22 -16.83 3.69
CA GLY A 174 4.57 -16.13 4.91
C GLY A 174 3.40 -15.92 5.87
N SER A 175 2.21 -15.64 5.33
CA SER A 175 0.99 -15.41 6.13
C SER A 175 0.24 -16.69 6.47
N GLY A 176 0.42 -17.78 5.70
CA GLY A 176 -0.37 -19.00 5.79
C GLY A 176 -1.82 -18.85 5.31
N ARG A 177 -2.18 -17.73 4.67
CA ARG A 177 -3.54 -17.37 4.28
C ARG A 177 -3.73 -17.37 2.77
N PHE A 178 -4.94 -17.66 2.34
CA PHE A 178 -5.36 -17.55 0.94
C PHE A 178 -6.58 -16.61 0.87
N PRO A 179 -6.38 -15.29 0.71
CA PRO A 179 -7.40 -14.28 0.99
C PRO A 179 -8.62 -14.32 0.09
N GLU A 180 -8.50 -14.87 -1.11
CA GLU A 180 -9.58 -14.89 -2.10
C GLU A 180 -10.39 -16.20 -2.13
N VAL A 181 -10.04 -17.14 -1.25
CA VAL A 181 -10.68 -18.45 -1.22
C VAL A 181 -11.27 -18.71 0.16
N SER A 182 -12.59 -18.76 0.21
CA SER A 182 -13.31 -19.20 1.41
C SER A 182 -13.68 -20.69 1.28
N THR A 183 -13.62 -21.40 2.38
CA THR A 183 -14.18 -22.74 2.46
C THR A 183 -15.70 -22.71 2.34
N PRO A 184 -16.39 -23.85 2.03
CA PRO A 184 -17.84 -23.87 1.88
C PRO A 184 -18.62 -23.41 3.11
N ASP A 185 -18.02 -23.40 4.29
CA ASP A 185 -18.60 -22.89 5.53
C ASP A 185 -18.32 -21.40 5.80
N GLY A 186 -17.61 -20.72 4.85
CA GLY A 186 -17.29 -19.31 4.94
C GLY A 186 -16.04 -18.97 5.77
N SER A 187 -15.28 -19.96 6.23
CA SER A 187 -13.98 -19.73 6.87
C SER A 187 -12.89 -19.43 5.83
N GLU A 188 -11.84 -18.71 6.25
CA GLU A 188 -10.68 -18.48 5.40
C GLU A 188 -9.96 -19.79 5.07
N PHE A 189 -9.57 -19.97 3.82
CA PHE A 189 -8.71 -21.05 3.42
C PHE A 189 -7.29 -20.78 3.91
N THR A 190 -6.74 -21.70 4.70
CA THR A 190 -5.35 -21.63 5.18
C THR A 190 -4.52 -22.73 4.58
N ILE A 191 -3.25 -22.45 4.26
CA ILE A 191 -2.30 -23.47 3.88
C ILE A 191 -1.68 -24.11 5.12
N THR A 192 -1.36 -25.39 5.04
CA THR A 192 -0.80 -26.15 6.17
C THR A 192 0.71 -25.97 6.35
N THR A 193 1.38 -25.39 5.36
CA THR A 193 2.82 -25.11 5.40
C THR A 193 2.99 -23.69 5.91
N ASP A 194 3.57 -23.53 7.08
CA ASP A 194 3.99 -22.22 7.56
C ASP A 194 5.37 -21.82 7.02
N LYS A 195 5.75 -20.58 7.26
CA LYS A 195 7.02 -20.02 6.81
C LYS A 195 8.24 -20.81 7.29
N ASP A 196 8.23 -21.24 8.55
CA ASP A 196 9.35 -21.98 9.15
C ASP A 196 9.50 -23.38 8.51
N ASP A 197 8.39 -24.08 8.24
CA ASP A 197 8.40 -25.36 7.52
C ASP A 197 8.89 -25.17 6.08
N PHE A 198 8.49 -24.09 5.40
CA PHE A 198 9.00 -23.76 4.08
C PHE A 198 10.52 -23.55 4.09
N LEU A 199 11.03 -22.67 4.98
CA LEU A 199 12.46 -22.37 5.08
C LEU A 199 13.29 -23.59 5.48
N SER A 200 12.76 -24.50 6.30
CA SER A 200 13.46 -25.73 6.70
C SER A 200 13.70 -26.73 5.56
N ARG A 201 13.05 -26.52 4.41
CA ARG A 201 13.16 -27.39 3.21
C ARG A 201 14.05 -26.80 2.12
N LEU A 202 14.51 -25.56 2.28
CA LEU A 202 15.51 -24.94 1.40
C LEU A 202 16.92 -25.35 1.77
#